data_d4c1a488708a2aa4a66b52e659c7f52a
#
_entry.id   d4c1a488708a2aa4a66b52e659c7f52a
#
_cell.length_a   1.000
_cell.length_b   1.000
_cell.length_c   1.000
_cell.angle_alpha   90.00
_cell.angle_beta   90.00
_cell.angle_gamma   90.00
#
_symmetry.space_group_name_H-M   'P 1'
#
loop_
_entity.id
_entity.type
_entity.pdbx_description
1 polymer ?
#
loop_
_entity_poly.entity_id
_entity_poly.type
_entity_poly.pdbx_seq_one_letter_code
_entity_poly.pdbx_strand_id
1 'polypeptide(L)'
;MRVIGITGGIGAGKSAVLDFLQRNYKARIIQADLVGHHLMEPGNATYYPIVEQFGSQILNGDMTINRQKLGAIVREDFGKWEQLNRIVHPRVKEYVVNEIKAAEEAGMDYLFVEAALLIEDHYDAICDELWYIYAGEALRRERLKKVRGYTEEKISQIFERQLKDEEFRKHCRVVIDNSGDLEDTFRQIRKEL
;
A
#
# COMPACT_ATOMS: atom_id res chain seq x y z
N MET A 1 21.47 4.50 3.74
CA MET A 1 20.35 3.81 3.05
C MET A 1 19.31 4.86 2.63
N ARG A 2 18.68 4.75 1.44
CA ARG A 2 17.53 5.63 1.07
C ARG A 2 16.22 4.91 1.36
N VAL A 3 15.28 5.61 1.98
CA VAL A 3 13.92 5.11 2.26
C VAL A 3 12.94 5.78 1.30
N ILE A 4 12.32 5.02 0.42
CA ILE A 4 11.49 5.53 -0.66
C ILE A 4 10.07 4.99 -0.51
N GLY A 5 9.10 5.89 -0.40
CA GLY A 5 7.69 5.54 -0.40
C GLY A 5 7.16 5.38 -1.84
N ILE A 6 6.48 4.29 -2.12
CA ILE A 6 5.89 4.02 -3.45
C ILE A 6 4.37 4.02 -3.33
N THR A 7 3.74 4.93 -4.07
CA THR A 7 2.28 5.02 -4.13
C THR A 7 1.77 5.09 -5.58
N GLY A 8 0.48 5.12 -5.73
CA GLY A 8 -0.18 5.21 -7.03
C GLY A 8 -1.52 4.49 -7.07
N GLY A 9 -2.35 4.89 -8.01
CA GLY A 9 -3.70 4.36 -8.13
C GLY A 9 -3.74 2.84 -8.38
N ILE A 10 -4.86 2.22 -8.03
CA ILE A 10 -5.10 0.81 -8.36
C ILE A 10 -4.98 0.60 -9.88
N GLY A 11 -4.32 -0.47 -10.29
CA GLY A 11 -4.06 -0.76 -11.71
C GLY A 11 -2.86 -0.02 -12.31
N ALA A 12 -2.16 0.85 -11.57
CA ALA A 12 -0.97 1.56 -12.06
C ALA A 12 0.24 0.66 -12.30
N GLY A 13 0.25 -0.56 -11.74
CA GLY A 13 1.33 -1.53 -11.96
C GLY A 13 2.46 -1.47 -10.93
N LYS A 14 2.20 -0.98 -9.72
CA LYS A 14 3.17 -0.93 -8.62
C LYS A 14 3.89 -2.27 -8.38
N SER A 15 3.16 -3.39 -8.47
CA SER A 15 3.75 -4.72 -8.24
C SER A 15 4.90 -5.03 -9.20
N ALA A 16 4.79 -4.67 -10.49
CA ALA A 16 5.88 -4.87 -11.46
C ALA A 16 7.10 -4.00 -11.14
N VAL A 17 6.87 -2.79 -10.63
CA VAL A 17 7.93 -1.89 -10.16
C VAL A 17 8.62 -2.48 -8.94
N LEU A 18 7.87 -2.96 -7.94
CA LEU A 18 8.43 -3.58 -6.74
C LEU A 18 9.23 -4.84 -7.07
N ASP A 19 8.73 -5.70 -7.96
CA ASP A 19 9.44 -6.90 -8.43
C ASP A 19 10.76 -6.54 -9.11
N PHE A 20 10.77 -5.49 -9.94
CA PHE A 20 11.97 -4.99 -10.57
C PHE A 20 13.00 -4.48 -9.55
N LEU A 21 12.57 -3.67 -8.59
CA LEU A 21 13.42 -3.11 -7.53
C LEU A 21 14.03 -4.24 -6.68
N GLN A 22 13.23 -5.21 -6.27
CA GLN A 22 13.69 -6.34 -5.46
C GLN A 22 14.75 -7.20 -6.16
N ARG A 23 14.62 -7.39 -7.48
CA ARG A 23 15.54 -8.26 -8.25
C ARG A 23 16.85 -7.58 -8.65
N ASN A 24 16.86 -6.25 -8.77
CA ASN A 24 17.98 -5.52 -9.36
C ASN A 24 18.78 -4.67 -8.38
N TYR A 25 18.27 -4.48 -7.16
CA TYR A 25 18.92 -3.64 -6.16
C TYR A 25 19.04 -4.37 -4.82
N LYS A 26 20.05 -4.00 -4.03
CA LYS A 26 20.19 -4.45 -2.64
C LYS A 26 19.17 -3.70 -1.78
N ALA A 27 17.93 -4.14 -1.87
CA ALA A 27 16.79 -3.43 -1.33
C ALA A 27 15.88 -4.33 -0.48
N ARG A 28 15.27 -3.74 0.54
CA ARG A 28 14.14 -4.31 1.28
C ARG A 28 12.84 -3.70 0.75
N ILE A 29 11.83 -4.54 0.52
CA ILE A 29 10.49 -4.12 0.11
C ILE A 29 9.52 -4.36 1.26
N ILE A 30 8.73 -3.35 1.61
CA ILE A 30 7.64 -3.44 2.58
C ILE A 30 6.34 -3.05 1.88
N GLN A 31 5.38 -3.96 1.88
CA GLN A 31 4.02 -3.68 1.46
C GLN A 31 3.16 -3.47 2.71
N ALA A 32 2.86 -2.22 3.03
CA ALA A 32 2.19 -1.83 4.27
C ALA A 32 0.82 -2.50 4.45
N ASP A 33 0.08 -2.70 3.35
CA ASP A 33 -1.20 -3.40 3.38
C ASP A 33 -1.03 -4.88 3.82
N LEU A 34 0.03 -5.55 3.38
CA LEU A 34 0.33 -6.93 3.82
C LEU A 34 0.79 -6.98 5.28
N VAL A 35 1.58 -6.00 5.72
CA VAL A 35 1.94 -5.84 7.13
C VAL A 35 0.70 -5.66 7.99
N GLY A 36 -0.23 -4.79 7.58
CA GLY A 36 -1.51 -4.62 8.26
C GLY A 36 -2.30 -5.92 8.39
N HIS A 37 -2.32 -6.73 7.34
CA HIS A 37 -2.95 -8.05 7.38
C HIS A 37 -2.27 -9.01 8.36
N HIS A 38 -0.94 -9.07 8.35
CA HIS A 38 -0.18 -9.89 9.28
C HIS A 38 -0.40 -9.48 10.74
N LEU A 39 -0.42 -8.19 11.01
CA LEU A 39 -0.66 -7.66 12.36
C LEU A 39 -2.07 -7.98 12.91
N MET A 40 -3.04 -8.33 12.04
CA MET A 40 -4.38 -8.78 12.42
C MET A 40 -4.46 -10.29 12.75
N GLU A 41 -3.40 -11.07 12.55
CA GLU A 41 -3.39 -12.49 12.90
C GLU A 41 -3.40 -12.69 14.41
N PRO A 42 -3.97 -13.80 14.93
CA PRO A 42 -4.00 -14.11 16.35
C PRO A 42 -2.61 -14.03 16.99
N GLY A 43 -2.51 -13.33 18.12
CA GLY A 43 -1.25 -13.12 18.83
C GLY A 43 -0.47 -11.88 18.41
N ASN A 44 -0.82 -11.22 17.31
CA ASN A 44 -0.19 -9.97 16.88
C ASN A 44 -0.85 -8.72 17.48
N ALA A 45 -0.17 -7.59 17.35
CA ALA A 45 -0.43 -6.37 18.09
C ALA A 45 -1.82 -5.74 17.88
N THR A 46 -2.45 -5.96 16.69
CA THR A 46 -3.76 -5.36 16.39
C THR A 46 -4.92 -6.33 16.58
N TYR A 47 -4.66 -7.63 16.74
CA TYR A 47 -5.70 -8.65 16.83
C TYR A 47 -6.70 -8.39 17.96
N TYR A 48 -6.22 -8.33 19.22
CA TYR A 48 -7.09 -8.13 20.37
C TYR A 48 -7.82 -6.78 20.34
N PRO A 49 -7.19 -5.63 20.07
CA PRO A 49 -7.88 -4.36 19.93
C PRO A 49 -8.99 -4.37 18.87
N ILE A 50 -8.78 -5.05 17.74
CA ILE A 50 -9.81 -5.17 16.70
C ILE A 50 -10.98 -6.04 17.17
N VAL A 51 -10.69 -7.19 17.81
CA VAL A 51 -11.74 -8.08 18.33
C VAL A 51 -12.55 -7.39 19.45
N GLU A 52 -11.89 -6.63 20.31
CA GLU A 52 -12.55 -5.83 21.35
C GLU A 52 -13.47 -4.75 20.74
N GLN A 53 -13.00 -4.04 19.71
CA GLN A 53 -13.73 -2.97 19.06
C GLN A 53 -14.90 -3.45 18.21
N PHE A 54 -14.74 -4.56 17.48
CA PHE A 54 -15.71 -5.03 16.48
C PHE A 54 -16.52 -6.25 16.93
N GLY A 55 -16.15 -6.86 18.05
CA GLY A 55 -16.83 -8.03 18.61
C GLY A 55 -16.44 -9.35 17.94
N SER A 56 -16.81 -10.46 18.57
CA SER A 56 -16.49 -11.81 18.09
C SER A 56 -17.17 -12.21 16.79
N GLN A 57 -18.19 -11.49 16.33
CA GLN A 57 -18.88 -11.74 15.06
C GLN A 57 -17.97 -11.62 13.84
N ILE A 58 -16.82 -10.91 13.97
CA ILE A 58 -15.83 -10.81 12.89
C ILE A 58 -14.89 -12.01 12.82
N LEU A 59 -14.99 -12.98 13.72
CA LEU A 59 -14.10 -14.13 13.77
C LEU A 59 -14.60 -15.31 12.90
N ASN A 60 -13.66 -16.09 12.44
CA ASN A 60 -13.86 -17.43 11.90
C ASN A 60 -13.92 -18.45 13.05
N GLY A 61 -14.28 -19.71 12.73
CA GLY A 61 -14.31 -20.80 13.71
C GLY A 61 -12.94 -21.15 14.32
N ASP A 62 -11.86 -20.80 13.66
CA ASP A 62 -10.46 -20.97 14.12
C ASP A 62 -9.91 -19.74 14.86
N MET A 63 -10.78 -18.79 15.23
CA MET A 63 -10.47 -17.54 15.91
C MET A 63 -9.67 -16.52 15.08
N THR A 64 -9.39 -16.77 13.82
CA THR A 64 -8.81 -15.75 12.93
C THR A 64 -9.83 -14.68 12.57
N ILE A 65 -9.39 -13.45 12.29
CA ILE A 65 -10.28 -12.38 11.81
C ILE A 65 -10.75 -12.70 10.38
N ASN A 66 -12.06 -12.77 10.20
CA ASN A 66 -12.70 -12.87 8.90
C ASN A 66 -12.68 -11.49 8.22
N ARG A 67 -11.72 -11.28 7.35
CA ARG A 67 -11.51 -10.00 6.65
C ARG A 67 -12.71 -9.59 5.78
N GLN A 68 -13.50 -10.54 5.29
CA GLN A 68 -14.70 -10.22 4.51
C GLN A 68 -15.80 -9.64 5.41
N LYS A 69 -16.03 -10.25 6.59
CA LYS A 69 -16.99 -9.73 7.58
C LYS A 69 -16.57 -8.37 8.11
N LEU A 70 -15.31 -8.23 8.53
CA LEU A 70 -14.78 -6.94 8.99
C LEU A 70 -14.85 -5.88 7.88
N GLY A 71 -14.45 -6.24 6.67
CA GLY A 71 -14.52 -5.35 5.51
C GLY A 71 -15.94 -4.95 5.12
N ALA A 72 -16.96 -5.81 5.33
CA ALA A 72 -18.36 -5.44 5.14
C ALA A 72 -18.79 -4.35 6.15
N ILE A 73 -18.48 -4.56 7.43
CA ILE A 73 -18.81 -3.62 8.51
C ILE A 73 -18.21 -2.23 8.26
N VAL A 74 -16.93 -2.15 7.90
CA VAL A 74 -16.23 -0.87 7.71
C VAL A 74 -16.58 -0.18 6.38
N ARG A 75 -17.10 -0.90 5.39
CA ARG A 75 -17.59 -0.28 4.15
C ARG A 75 -18.93 0.42 4.33
N GLU A 76 -19.77 -0.07 5.23
CA GLU A 76 -21.10 0.47 5.51
C GLU A 76 -21.07 1.67 6.48
N ASP A 77 -20.02 1.78 7.28
CA ASP A 77 -19.90 2.79 8.33
C ASP A 77 -18.50 3.43 8.34
N PHE A 78 -18.43 4.69 7.90
CA PHE A 78 -17.18 5.45 7.85
C PHE A 78 -16.54 5.61 9.25
N GLY A 79 -17.32 5.78 10.30
CA GLY A 79 -16.80 5.87 11.67
C GLY A 79 -16.12 4.57 12.11
N LYS A 80 -16.63 3.42 11.70
CA LYS A 80 -16.00 2.12 11.95
C LYS A 80 -14.73 1.93 11.10
N TRP A 81 -14.71 2.43 9.87
CA TRP A 81 -13.50 2.46 9.06
C TRP A 81 -12.39 3.29 9.74
N GLU A 82 -12.72 4.48 10.26
CA GLU A 82 -11.76 5.29 11.01
C GLU A 82 -11.26 4.60 12.29
N GLN A 83 -12.17 3.92 13.03
CA GLN A 83 -11.80 3.16 14.22
C GLN A 83 -10.79 2.05 13.90
N LEU A 84 -11.02 1.29 12.82
CA LEU A 84 -10.09 0.27 12.37
C LEU A 84 -8.73 0.87 12.02
N ASN A 85 -8.71 1.96 11.27
CA ASN A 85 -7.48 2.64 10.88
C ASN A 85 -6.70 3.18 12.08
N ARG A 86 -7.36 3.74 13.09
CA ARG A 86 -6.71 4.18 14.34
C ARG A 86 -6.02 3.04 15.10
N ILE A 87 -6.50 1.80 14.96
CA ILE A 87 -5.87 0.63 15.57
C ILE A 87 -4.69 0.15 14.72
N VAL A 88 -4.88 0.06 13.40
CA VAL A 88 -3.95 -0.61 12.49
C VAL A 88 -2.79 0.29 12.06
N HIS A 89 -3.07 1.52 11.60
CA HIS A 89 -2.04 2.38 10.98
C HIS A 89 -0.86 2.71 11.89
N PRO A 90 -1.04 3.04 13.19
CA PRO A 90 0.11 3.29 14.06
C PRO A 90 1.02 2.07 14.21
N ARG A 91 0.46 0.87 14.26
CA ARG A 91 1.22 -0.38 14.39
C ARG A 91 1.95 -0.76 13.11
N VAL A 92 1.34 -0.49 11.95
CA VAL A 92 2.01 -0.65 10.65
C VAL A 92 3.18 0.32 10.54
N LYS A 93 3.01 1.58 10.93
CA LYS A 93 4.12 2.55 10.95
C LYS A 93 5.24 2.16 11.90
N GLU A 94 4.91 1.72 13.10
CA GLU A 94 5.89 1.21 14.07
C GLU A 94 6.69 0.04 13.47
N TYR A 95 6.02 -0.90 12.82
CA TYR A 95 6.66 -2.00 12.10
C TYR A 95 7.61 -1.47 11.00
N VAL A 96 7.16 -0.55 10.16
CA VAL A 96 7.97 0.05 9.09
C VAL A 96 9.22 0.74 9.66
N VAL A 97 9.08 1.53 10.72
CA VAL A 97 10.22 2.20 11.37
C VAL A 97 11.24 1.19 11.93
N ASN A 98 10.78 0.09 12.50
CA ASN A 98 11.68 -0.97 12.98
C ASN A 98 12.39 -1.69 11.82
N GLU A 99 11.68 -1.93 10.71
CA GLU A 99 12.26 -2.53 9.51
C GLU A 99 13.28 -1.60 8.81
N ILE A 100 13.08 -0.27 8.87
CA ILE A 100 14.06 0.71 8.39
C ILE A 100 15.38 0.55 9.16
N LYS A 101 15.33 0.49 10.50
CA LYS A 101 16.53 0.27 11.34
C LYS A 101 17.21 -1.07 11.03
N ALA A 102 16.43 -2.15 10.96
CA ALA A 102 16.95 -3.48 10.64
C ALA A 102 17.58 -3.56 9.25
N ALA A 103 17.01 -2.87 8.26
CA ALA A 103 17.56 -2.81 6.91
C ALA A 103 18.86 -2.01 6.86
N GLU A 104 18.94 -0.92 7.61
CA GLU A 104 20.17 -0.11 7.74
C GLU A 104 21.31 -0.91 8.40
N GLU A 105 21.02 -1.60 9.50
CA GLU A 105 21.97 -2.51 10.17
C GLU A 105 22.43 -3.67 9.25
N ALA A 106 21.54 -4.16 8.40
CA ALA A 106 21.86 -5.18 7.40
C ALA A 106 22.62 -4.63 6.18
N GLY A 107 22.92 -3.31 6.16
CA GLY A 107 23.65 -2.64 5.09
C GLY A 107 22.91 -2.65 3.75
N MET A 108 21.58 -2.54 3.77
CA MET A 108 20.80 -2.35 2.54
C MET A 108 21.07 -0.98 1.93
N ASP A 109 21.03 -0.88 0.59
CA ASP A 109 21.19 0.40 -0.10
C ASP A 109 19.88 1.16 -0.13
N TYR A 110 18.76 0.43 -0.24
CA TYR A 110 17.41 0.98 -0.33
C TYR A 110 16.42 0.22 0.55
N LEU A 111 15.40 0.96 1.02
CA LEU A 111 14.17 0.37 1.53
C LEU A 111 12.98 1.04 0.81
N PHE A 112 12.11 0.23 0.23
CA PHE A 112 10.91 0.71 -0.44
C PHE A 112 9.68 0.34 0.38
N VAL A 113 8.84 1.34 0.69
CA VAL A 113 7.55 1.14 1.39
C VAL A 113 6.42 1.40 0.40
N GLU A 114 5.62 0.39 0.11
CA GLU A 114 4.42 0.55 -0.70
C GLU A 114 3.17 0.56 0.20
N ALA A 115 2.34 1.60 0.04
CA ALA A 115 1.06 1.71 0.72
C ALA A 115 0.02 2.38 -0.18
N ALA A 116 -1.24 1.95 -0.06
CA ALA A 116 -2.35 2.57 -0.77
C ALA A 116 -2.66 3.98 -0.26
N LEU A 117 -2.52 4.21 1.05
CA LEU A 117 -2.79 5.49 1.74
C LEU A 117 -1.51 6.19 2.20
N LEU A 118 -0.45 6.08 1.40
CA LEU A 118 0.89 6.54 1.76
C LEU A 118 0.96 8.05 2.03
N ILE A 119 0.23 8.84 1.28
CA ILE A 119 0.15 10.30 1.43
C ILE A 119 -0.76 10.65 2.61
N GLU A 120 -1.96 10.07 2.66
CA GLU A 120 -2.97 10.34 3.68
C GLU A 120 -2.47 9.95 5.09
N ASP A 121 -1.63 8.93 5.17
CA ASP A 121 -1.01 8.47 6.41
C ASP A 121 0.34 9.13 6.71
N HIS A 122 0.72 10.17 5.97
CA HIS A 122 1.93 10.95 6.23
C HIS A 122 3.21 10.10 6.30
N TYR A 123 3.43 9.23 5.30
CA TYR A 123 4.69 8.47 5.20
C TYR A 123 5.87 9.35 4.77
N ASP A 124 5.64 10.56 4.29
CA ASP A 124 6.64 11.60 4.08
C ASP A 124 7.45 11.93 5.36
N ALA A 125 6.89 11.66 6.54
CA ALA A 125 7.60 11.84 7.81
C ALA A 125 8.67 10.76 8.10
N ILE A 126 8.64 9.62 7.38
CA ILE A 126 9.54 8.48 7.61
C ILE A 126 10.26 8.02 6.33
N CYS A 127 9.88 8.53 5.17
CA CYS A 127 10.55 8.29 3.90
C CYS A 127 11.35 9.53 3.49
N ASP A 128 12.51 9.34 2.87
CA ASP A 128 13.32 10.43 2.32
C ASP A 128 12.64 11.09 1.12
N GLU A 129 11.86 10.32 0.38
CA GLU A 129 11.07 10.81 -0.74
C GLU A 129 9.90 9.86 -1.09
N LEU A 130 8.91 10.41 -1.80
CA LEU A 130 7.77 9.65 -2.29
C LEU A 130 7.81 9.57 -3.82
N TRP A 131 7.53 8.37 -4.34
CA TRP A 131 7.43 8.08 -5.77
C TRP A 131 6.00 7.75 -6.16
N TYR A 132 5.50 8.43 -7.18
CA TYR A 132 4.20 8.17 -7.77
C TYR A 132 4.34 7.29 -9.00
N ILE A 133 3.81 6.06 -8.95
CA ILE A 133 3.70 5.20 -10.12
C ILE A 133 2.40 5.59 -10.85
N TYR A 134 2.57 6.25 -11.98
CA TYR A 134 1.48 6.73 -12.81
C TYR A 134 1.13 5.74 -13.91
N ALA A 135 -0.14 5.61 -14.21
CA ALA A 135 -0.66 5.09 -15.48
C ALA A 135 -1.99 5.77 -15.78
N GLY A 136 -2.24 6.06 -17.05
CA GLY A 136 -3.47 6.71 -17.49
C GLY A 136 -4.72 5.93 -17.08
N GLU A 137 -5.80 6.65 -16.76
CA GLU A 137 -7.05 6.07 -16.24
C GLU A 137 -7.61 4.95 -17.14
N ALA A 138 -7.66 5.18 -18.45
CA ALA A 138 -8.19 4.19 -19.40
C ALA A 138 -7.41 2.86 -19.34
N LEU A 139 -6.08 2.95 -19.26
CA LEU A 139 -5.21 1.77 -19.15
C LEU A 139 -5.39 1.05 -17.80
N ARG A 140 -5.53 1.79 -16.71
CA ARG A 140 -5.78 1.20 -15.39
C ARG A 140 -7.12 0.46 -15.37
N ARG A 141 -8.18 1.02 -15.98
CA ARG A 141 -9.49 0.37 -16.14
C ARG A 141 -9.37 -0.93 -16.92
N GLU A 142 -8.67 -0.92 -18.05
CA GLU A 142 -8.42 -2.11 -18.85
C GLU A 142 -7.68 -3.20 -18.05
N ARG A 143 -6.58 -2.84 -17.37
CA ARG A 143 -5.81 -3.76 -16.53
C ARG A 143 -6.65 -4.38 -15.42
N LEU A 144 -7.51 -3.60 -14.76
CA LEU A 144 -8.38 -4.10 -13.69
C LEU A 144 -9.45 -5.06 -14.21
N LYS A 145 -10.04 -4.78 -15.36
CA LYS A 145 -10.98 -5.72 -16.01
C LYS A 145 -10.28 -7.02 -16.38
N LYS A 146 -9.15 -6.93 -17.08
CA LYS A 146 -8.43 -8.09 -17.61
C LYS A 146 -7.81 -8.96 -16.53
N VAL A 147 -7.16 -8.36 -15.52
CA VAL A 147 -6.37 -9.09 -14.52
C VAL A 147 -7.18 -9.47 -13.28
N ARG A 148 -8.12 -8.59 -12.86
CA ARG A 148 -8.90 -8.80 -11.63
C ARG A 148 -10.36 -9.12 -11.86
N GLY A 149 -10.84 -9.09 -13.11
CA GLY A 149 -12.24 -9.34 -13.46
C GLY A 149 -13.22 -8.35 -12.84
N TYR A 150 -12.76 -7.10 -12.56
CA TYR A 150 -13.63 -6.09 -11.96
C TYR A 150 -14.63 -5.54 -12.97
N THR A 151 -15.86 -5.31 -12.50
CA THR A 151 -16.88 -4.61 -13.31
C THR A 151 -16.58 -3.12 -13.40
N GLU A 152 -17.14 -2.45 -14.38
CA GLU A 152 -16.95 -1.00 -14.58
C GLU A 152 -17.46 -0.19 -13.38
N GLU A 153 -18.60 -0.59 -12.80
CA GLU A 153 -19.18 0.06 -11.62
C GLU A 153 -18.23 -0.03 -10.43
N LYS A 154 -17.65 -1.21 -10.18
CA LYS A 154 -16.69 -1.41 -9.10
C LYS A 154 -15.42 -0.58 -9.30
N ILE A 155 -14.92 -0.49 -10.54
CA ILE A 155 -13.74 0.32 -10.86
C ILE A 155 -14.04 1.80 -10.62
N SER A 156 -15.19 2.30 -11.07
CA SER A 156 -15.59 3.70 -10.87
C SER A 156 -15.69 4.05 -9.39
N GLN A 157 -16.34 3.21 -8.58
CA GLN A 157 -16.43 3.40 -7.12
C GLN A 157 -15.05 3.46 -6.44
N ILE A 158 -14.09 2.65 -6.89
CA ILE A 158 -12.72 2.69 -6.35
C ILE A 158 -12.02 3.99 -6.76
N PHE A 159 -12.15 4.41 -8.03
CA PHE A 159 -11.50 5.61 -8.54
C PHE A 159 -12.03 6.90 -7.91
N GLU A 160 -13.32 6.93 -7.55
CA GLU A 160 -13.93 8.06 -6.82
C GLU A 160 -13.34 8.27 -5.44
N ARG A 161 -12.88 7.19 -4.80
CA ARG A 161 -12.30 7.22 -3.44
C ARG A 161 -10.79 7.43 -3.40
N GLN A 162 -10.12 7.31 -4.54
CA GLN A 162 -8.68 7.51 -4.62
C GLN A 162 -8.32 8.98 -4.81
N LEU A 163 -7.15 9.36 -4.35
CA LEU A 163 -6.55 10.65 -4.68
C LEU A 163 -6.49 10.85 -6.19
N LYS A 164 -6.67 12.09 -6.63
CA LYS A 164 -6.52 12.47 -8.02
C LYS A 164 -5.06 12.60 -8.41
N ASP A 165 -4.75 12.51 -9.70
CA ASP A 165 -3.40 12.60 -10.26
C ASP A 165 -2.65 13.86 -9.75
N GLU A 166 -3.34 14.99 -9.69
CA GLU A 166 -2.80 16.26 -9.21
C GLU A 166 -2.29 16.18 -7.76
N GLU A 167 -3.03 15.50 -6.88
CA GLU A 167 -2.64 15.33 -5.48
C GLU A 167 -1.42 14.41 -5.36
N PHE A 168 -1.36 13.31 -6.12
CA PHE A 168 -0.15 12.49 -6.15
C PHE A 168 1.06 13.29 -6.59
N ARG A 169 0.95 14.06 -7.68
CA ARG A 169 2.06 14.88 -8.21
C ARG A 169 2.51 15.98 -7.27
N LYS A 170 1.61 16.51 -6.45
CA LYS A 170 1.92 17.54 -5.45
C LYS A 170 2.78 17.00 -4.30
N HIS A 171 2.53 15.75 -3.90
CA HIS A 171 3.20 15.13 -2.74
C HIS A 171 4.40 14.25 -3.13
N CYS A 172 4.47 13.78 -4.37
CA CYS A 172 5.53 12.89 -4.80
C CYS A 172 6.58 13.63 -5.61
N ARG A 173 7.84 13.53 -5.18
CA ARG A 173 8.98 14.16 -5.87
C ARG A 173 9.24 13.55 -7.24
N VAL A 174 9.06 12.23 -7.36
CA VAL A 174 9.34 11.46 -8.57
C VAL A 174 8.03 10.88 -9.10
N VAL A 175 7.84 10.99 -10.41
CA VAL A 175 6.73 10.37 -11.13
C VAL A 175 7.30 9.39 -12.14
N ILE A 176 6.99 8.12 -11.97
CA ILE A 176 7.36 7.03 -12.89
C ILE A 176 6.15 6.70 -13.76
N ASP A 177 6.23 7.01 -15.04
CA ASP A 177 5.16 6.69 -16.00
C ASP A 177 5.23 5.23 -16.43
N ASN A 178 4.24 4.46 -16.02
CA ASN A 178 4.05 3.04 -16.35
C ASN A 178 2.88 2.85 -17.35
N SER A 179 2.66 3.82 -18.23
CA SER A 179 1.64 3.72 -19.28
C SER A 179 2.14 3.00 -20.54
N GLY A 180 3.45 2.94 -20.76
CA GLY A 180 4.10 2.31 -21.91
C GLY A 180 4.65 0.92 -21.60
N ASP A 181 5.76 0.60 -22.25
CA ASP A 181 6.49 -0.64 -22.05
C ASP A 181 7.17 -0.66 -20.66
N LEU A 182 7.28 -1.85 -20.07
CA LEU A 182 7.95 -2.02 -18.78
C LEU A 182 9.42 -1.60 -18.82
N GLU A 183 10.10 -1.77 -19.96
CA GLU A 183 11.51 -1.36 -20.08
C GLU A 183 11.68 0.16 -20.01
N ASP A 184 10.71 0.93 -20.54
CA ASP A 184 10.69 2.39 -20.38
C ASP A 184 10.45 2.79 -18.92
N THR A 185 9.58 2.08 -18.23
CA THR A 185 9.37 2.25 -16.78
C THR A 185 10.65 1.97 -16.00
N PHE A 186 11.33 0.87 -16.30
CA PHE A 186 12.58 0.49 -15.62
C PHE A 186 13.74 1.45 -15.95
N ARG A 187 13.76 2.02 -17.14
CA ARG A 187 14.74 3.05 -17.52
C ARG A 187 14.54 4.34 -16.70
N GLN A 188 13.30 4.74 -16.44
CA GLN A 188 13.01 5.85 -15.55
C GLN A 188 13.50 5.56 -14.12
N ILE A 189 13.19 4.37 -13.58
CA ILE A 189 13.64 3.96 -12.24
C ILE A 189 15.17 4.02 -12.12
N ARG A 190 15.90 3.48 -13.11
CA ARG A 190 17.39 3.50 -13.12
C ARG A 190 18.01 4.89 -13.14
N LYS A 191 17.27 5.93 -13.55
CA LYS A 191 17.75 7.31 -13.55
C LYS A 191 17.58 7.98 -12.19
N GLU A 192 16.64 7.50 -11.39
CA GLU A 192 16.32 8.07 -10.07
C GLU A 192 17.14 7.43 -8.94
N LEU A 193 17.65 6.21 -9.14
CA LEU A 193 18.48 5.47 -8.19
C LEU A 193 19.96 5.59 -8.50
#